data_5ffc088547e262594e061ed6f1608790
#
_entry.id   5ffc088547e262594e061ed6f1608790
#
_cell.length_a   1.000
_cell.length_b   1.000
_cell.length_c   1.000
_cell.angle_alpha   90.00
_cell.angle_beta   90.00
_cell.angle_gamma   90.00
#
_symmetry.space_group_name_H-M   'P 1'
#
loop_
_entity.id
_entity.type
_entity.pdbx_description
1 polymer ?
#
loop_
_entity_poly.entity_id
_entity_poly.type
_entity_poly.pdbx_seq_one_letter_code
_entity_poly.pdbx_strand_id
1 'polypeptide(L)'
;MTRPATPVAATDIAFSWLYDQKSLGLVPVHSQQGSFEYVQVSEMVEPEFVTAGTLVLTLGLSFEDDVAGLKAYASKLAAAGATGIGFGIGVEFDDVPAPLIKGAQAAGLEVFAVPRAVSFQSIVHAVHAEQNRRLQQDYRALTRQQDRLNRAAIDGGIAQLLDVLAKDLRADVALADNDGRVVYQGEGLAKRLIITDLSQLPAGKGPSASSARWRALDDGDLVCEMTHVLGSQGERYHVLKLVREQGFSRSELSAITHCMGLADIVLQRPRTLRKARSELNSLALALLLGIEGGQRTLSQLISNATDALSLIH
;
A
#
# COMPACT_ATOMS: atom_id res chain seq x y z
N MET A 1 -9.44 25.42 10.40
CA MET A 1 -8.61 24.58 9.49
C MET A 1 -8.19 23.35 10.30
N THR A 2 -8.94 22.26 10.19
CA THR A 2 -8.66 21.00 10.90
C THR A 2 -7.49 20.31 10.17
N ARG A 3 -6.40 20.09 10.88
CA ARG A 3 -5.22 19.37 10.39
C ARG A 3 -5.67 17.96 9.99
N PRO A 4 -5.39 17.46 8.78
CA PRO A 4 -5.73 16.10 8.41
C PRO A 4 -5.00 15.16 9.38
N ALA A 5 -5.72 14.17 9.92
CA ALA A 5 -5.17 13.14 10.77
C ALA A 5 -4.02 12.45 10.01
N THR A 6 -2.85 12.41 10.62
CA THR A 6 -1.70 11.66 10.09
C THR A 6 -2.15 10.21 9.92
N PRO A 7 -1.93 9.56 8.76
CA PRO A 7 -2.28 8.17 8.60
C PRO A 7 -1.52 7.36 9.66
N VAL A 8 -2.26 6.61 10.48
CA VAL A 8 -1.71 5.68 11.48
C VAL A 8 -0.81 4.71 10.72
N ALA A 9 0.46 4.63 11.10
CA ALA A 9 1.38 3.69 10.48
C ALA A 9 0.85 2.25 10.68
N ALA A 10 1.10 1.35 9.75
CA ALA A 10 0.63 -0.04 9.84
C ALA A 10 1.16 -0.77 11.09
N THR A 11 2.20 -0.24 11.72
CA THR A 11 2.86 -0.72 12.93
C THR A 11 2.25 -0.20 14.23
N ASP A 12 1.47 0.89 14.18
CA ASP A 12 0.86 1.50 15.38
C ASP A 12 -0.20 0.59 16.01
N ILE A 13 -0.07 0.33 17.31
CA ILE A 13 -1.00 -0.46 18.11
C ILE A 13 -1.73 0.46 19.08
N ALA A 14 -3.07 0.44 19.06
CA ALA A 14 -3.87 1.17 20.02
C ALA A 14 -3.76 0.55 21.43
N PHE A 15 -3.71 1.37 22.47
CA PHE A 15 -3.72 0.86 23.85
C PHE A 15 -4.98 0.03 24.16
N SER A 16 -6.12 0.37 23.56
CA SER A 16 -7.37 -0.41 23.70
C SER A 16 -7.17 -1.86 23.25
N TRP A 17 -6.44 -2.11 22.13
CA TRP A 17 -6.12 -3.46 21.71
C TRP A 17 -5.31 -4.22 22.76
N LEU A 18 -4.35 -3.55 23.41
CA LEU A 18 -3.51 -4.16 24.43
C LEU A 18 -4.34 -4.57 25.64
N TYR A 19 -5.32 -3.78 26.06
CA TYR A 19 -6.24 -4.07 27.16
C TYR A 19 -7.22 -5.20 26.83
N ASP A 20 -7.58 -5.36 25.57
CA ASP A 20 -8.43 -6.46 25.10
C ASP A 20 -7.74 -7.83 25.16
N GLN A 21 -6.40 -7.87 25.39
CA GLN A 21 -5.65 -9.09 25.59
C GLN A 21 -5.89 -9.66 27.01
N LYS A 22 -6.99 -10.38 27.21
CA LYS A 22 -7.42 -10.92 28.52
C LYS A 22 -6.34 -11.75 29.21
N SER A 23 -5.47 -12.42 28.45
CA SER A 23 -4.36 -13.21 28.97
C SER A 23 -3.29 -12.38 29.70
N LEU A 24 -3.21 -11.07 29.40
CA LEU A 24 -2.28 -10.15 30.03
C LEU A 24 -2.84 -9.50 31.29
N GLY A 25 -4.17 -9.46 31.47
CA GLY A 25 -4.82 -8.92 32.65
C GLY A 25 -4.37 -7.52 33.04
N LEU A 26 -4.02 -6.69 32.06
CA LEU A 26 -3.55 -5.32 32.27
C LEU A 26 -4.69 -4.46 32.79
N VAL A 27 -4.40 -3.56 33.72
CA VAL A 27 -5.38 -2.68 34.34
C VAL A 27 -5.11 -1.22 33.96
N PRO A 28 -5.96 -0.58 33.13
CA PRO A 28 -5.82 0.84 32.82
C PRO A 28 -5.95 1.68 34.10
N VAL A 29 -5.02 2.62 34.31
CA VAL A 29 -5.01 3.56 35.43
C VAL A 29 -5.31 4.97 34.95
N HIS A 30 -4.74 5.36 33.82
CA HIS A 30 -5.01 6.61 33.15
C HIS A 30 -5.01 6.41 31.63
N SER A 31 -6.12 6.71 30.95
CA SER A 31 -6.26 6.48 29.52
C SER A 31 -6.39 7.78 28.73
N GLN A 32 -5.62 7.84 27.61
CA GLN A 32 -5.59 8.95 26.64
C GLN A 32 -6.10 8.52 25.26
N GLN A 33 -6.53 7.26 25.09
CA GLN A 33 -6.97 6.68 23.82
C GLN A 33 -5.91 6.79 22.71
N GLY A 34 -4.64 6.71 23.09
CA GLY A 34 -3.49 6.80 22.19
C GLY A 34 -3.12 5.46 21.54
N SER A 35 -2.00 5.51 20.82
CA SER A 35 -1.33 4.35 20.22
C SER A 35 0.16 4.40 20.47
N PHE A 36 0.84 3.27 20.26
CA PHE A 36 2.28 3.16 20.34
C PHE A 36 2.81 2.28 19.20
N GLU A 37 4.06 2.49 18.82
CA GLU A 37 4.74 1.71 17.78
C GLU A 37 5.81 0.77 18.39
N TYR A 38 6.47 1.21 19.42
CA TYR A 38 7.58 0.48 20.05
C TYR A 38 7.26 0.14 21.50
N VAL A 39 7.87 -0.94 21.99
CA VAL A 39 7.84 -1.31 23.41
C VAL A 39 9.27 -1.42 23.91
N GLN A 40 9.57 -0.74 24.99
CA GLN A 40 10.88 -0.76 25.63
C GLN A 40 10.72 -1.11 27.12
N VAL A 41 11.53 -2.04 27.60
CA VAL A 41 11.68 -2.31 29.04
C VAL A 41 12.87 -1.51 29.52
N SER A 42 12.66 -0.64 30.53
CA SER A 42 13.73 0.20 31.07
C SER A 42 13.50 0.52 32.53
N GLU A 43 14.57 0.41 33.32
CA GLU A 43 14.63 0.87 34.72
C GLU A 43 15.53 2.12 34.87
N MET A 44 15.86 2.78 33.76
CA MET A 44 16.73 3.96 33.78
C MET A 44 15.96 5.19 34.21
N VAL A 45 16.53 5.99 35.11
CA VAL A 45 15.97 7.28 35.57
C VAL A 45 15.95 8.32 34.44
N GLU A 46 16.99 8.32 33.60
CA GLU A 46 17.04 9.14 32.40
C GLU A 46 16.56 8.31 31.20
N PRO A 47 15.59 8.79 30.40
CA PRO A 47 15.02 8.06 29.28
C PRO A 47 15.93 8.07 28.05
N GLU A 48 17.16 7.61 28.21
CA GLU A 48 18.07 7.40 27.11
C GLU A 48 17.49 6.33 26.16
N PHE A 49 17.65 6.55 24.88
CA PHE A 49 17.17 5.65 23.81
C PHE A 49 15.63 5.51 23.67
N VAL A 50 14.82 6.28 24.38
CA VAL A 50 13.39 6.36 24.15
C VAL A 50 13.14 7.17 22.88
N THR A 51 12.37 6.60 21.95
CA THR A 51 12.00 7.24 20.68
C THR A 51 10.51 7.58 20.65
N ALA A 52 10.12 8.45 19.72
CA ALA A 52 8.71 8.80 19.56
C ALA A 52 7.85 7.54 19.30
N GLY A 53 6.68 7.48 19.94
CA GLY A 53 5.77 6.34 19.82
C GLY A 53 6.11 5.14 20.71
N THR A 54 6.98 5.31 21.74
CA THR A 54 7.38 4.21 22.62
C THR A 54 6.44 4.05 23.82
N LEU A 55 6.01 2.81 24.08
CA LEU A 55 5.49 2.34 25.35
C LEU A 55 6.66 1.87 26.22
N VAL A 56 6.85 2.46 27.40
CA VAL A 56 7.88 2.08 28.35
C VAL A 56 7.29 1.16 29.43
N LEU A 57 7.93 0.00 29.66
CA LEU A 57 7.59 -0.94 30.73
C LEU A 57 8.66 -0.84 31.81
N THR A 58 8.25 -0.62 33.07
CA THR A 58 9.16 -0.43 34.21
C THR A 58 8.56 -1.02 35.50
N LEU A 59 9.43 -1.49 36.38
CA LEU A 59 9.08 -1.84 37.76
C LEU A 59 9.27 -0.67 38.73
N GLY A 60 9.95 0.39 38.26
CA GLY A 60 10.26 1.56 39.08
C GLY A 60 11.39 1.33 40.10
N LEU A 61 12.24 0.31 39.92
CA LEU A 61 13.29 -0.08 40.87
C LEU A 61 14.24 1.06 41.21
N SER A 62 14.54 1.93 40.23
CA SER A 62 15.39 3.10 40.44
C SER A 62 14.77 4.21 41.31
N PHE A 63 13.51 4.06 41.72
CA PHE A 63 12.74 5.05 42.48
C PHE A 63 12.27 4.54 43.84
N GLU A 64 12.83 3.41 44.31
CA GLU A 64 12.52 2.83 45.62
C GLU A 64 12.65 3.86 46.75
N ASP A 65 13.75 4.61 46.76
CA ASP A 65 14.04 5.65 47.75
C ASP A 65 13.52 7.04 47.39
N ASP A 66 13.06 7.27 46.14
CA ASP A 66 12.56 8.57 45.63
C ASP A 66 11.27 8.44 44.85
N VAL A 67 10.20 8.02 45.51
CA VAL A 67 8.88 7.89 44.89
C VAL A 67 8.36 9.23 44.32
N ALA A 68 8.76 10.36 44.89
CA ALA A 68 8.38 11.68 44.40
C ALA A 68 9.00 12.00 43.02
N GLY A 69 10.18 11.48 42.75
CA GLY A 69 10.89 11.60 41.48
C GLY A 69 10.15 11.00 40.29
N LEU A 70 9.26 10.03 40.54
CA LEU A 70 8.42 9.42 39.49
C LEU A 70 7.56 10.43 38.72
N LYS A 71 7.18 11.55 39.36
CA LYS A 71 6.45 12.63 38.67
C LYS A 71 7.32 13.29 37.58
N ALA A 72 8.56 13.60 37.93
CA ALA A 72 9.52 14.19 36.97
C ALA A 72 9.90 13.20 35.89
N TYR A 73 10.02 11.91 36.22
CA TYR A 73 10.29 10.81 35.29
C TYR A 73 9.23 10.73 34.18
N ALA A 74 7.94 10.77 34.55
CA ALA A 74 6.86 10.78 33.55
C ALA A 74 7.00 11.95 32.55
N SER A 75 7.35 13.15 33.06
CA SER A 75 7.57 14.33 32.20
C SER A 75 8.78 14.15 31.27
N LYS A 76 9.87 13.54 31.76
CA LYS A 76 11.04 13.21 30.93
C LYS A 76 10.71 12.20 29.84
N LEU A 77 9.95 11.16 30.16
CA LEU A 77 9.49 10.16 29.19
C LEU A 77 8.66 10.80 28.08
N ALA A 78 7.70 11.66 28.44
CA ALA A 78 6.89 12.36 27.45
C ALA A 78 7.75 13.28 26.55
N ALA A 79 8.71 13.99 27.14
CA ALA A 79 9.63 14.84 26.38
C ALA A 79 10.53 14.04 25.42
N ALA A 80 10.88 12.81 25.77
CA ALA A 80 11.61 11.87 24.92
C ALA A 80 10.73 11.22 23.83
N GLY A 81 9.41 11.41 23.89
CA GLY A 81 8.47 10.90 22.89
C GLY A 81 7.74 9.61 23.26
N ALA A 82 7.82 9.17 24.54
CA ALA A 82 6.98 8.08 25.01
C ALA A 82 5.49 8.44 24.88
N THR A 83 4.65 7.43 24.64
CA THR A 83 3.20 7.58 24.57
C THR A 83 2.48 6.93 25.76
N GLY A 84 3.17 6.05 26.48
CA GLY A 84 2.59 5.38 27.65
C GLY A 84 3.62 4.69 28.54
N ILE A 85 3.15 4.34 29.74
CA ILE A 85 3.92 3.65 30.78
C ILE A 85 3.12 2.42 31.26
N GLY A 86 3.71 1.23 31.13
CA GLY A 86 3.24 0.02 31.79
C GLY A 86 4.04 -0.19 33.05
N PHE A 87 3.40 -0.03 34.23
CA PHE A 87 4.07 -0.12 35.52
C PHE A 87 3.81 -1.48 36.17
N GLY A 88 4.86 -2.23 36.43
CA GLY A 88 4.76 -3.53 37.07
C GLY A 88 4.48 -3.40 38.59
N ILE A 89 3.42 -4.07 39.05
CA ILE A 89 2.98 -4.06 40.44
C ILE A 89 3.18 -5.42 41.12
N GLY A 90 3.24 -5.42 42.46
CA GLY A 90 3.40 -6.63 43.29
C GLY A 90 4.85 -7.13 43.33
N VAL A 91 5.83 -6.33 42.96
CA VAL A 91 7.29 -6.61 43.13
C VAL A 91 7.85 -5.60 44.13
N GLU A 92 8.05 -4.35 43.72
CA GLU A 92 8.53 -3.25 44.55
C GLU A 92 7.37 -2.42 45.10
N PHE A 93 6.39 -2.16 44.25
CA PHE A 93 5.20 -1.38 44.56
C PHE A 93 3.96 -2.28 44.47
N ASP A 94 3.08 -2.21 45.47
CA ASP A 94 1.80 -2.92 45.45
C ASP A 94 0.82 -2.36 44.43
N ASP A 95 0.89 -1.03 44.18
CA ASP A 95 0.07 -0.30 43.23
C ASP A 95 0.90 0.73 42.46
N VAL A 96 0.32 1.28 41.35
CA VAL A 96 0.97 2.34 40.59
C VAL A 96 1.07 3.61 41.46
N PRO A 97 2.27 4.15 41.71
CA PRO A 97 2.46 5.31 42.61
C PRO A 97 1.73 6.56 42.15
N ALA A 98 1.03 7.23 43.07
CA ALA A 98 0.28 8.45 42.79
C ALA A 98 1.10 9.59 42.14
N PRO A 99 2.40 9.80 42.48
CA PRO A 99 3.24 10.79 41.76
C PRO A 99 3.42 10.45 40.30
N LEU A 100 3.55 9.16 39.93
CA LEU A 100 3.65 8.73 38.50
C LEU A 100 2.37 9.05 37.76
N ILE A 101 1.22 8.70 38.34
CA ILE A 101 -0.12 8.96 37.73
C ILE A 101 -0.29 10.47 37.48
N LYS A 102 0.01 11.32 38.47
CA LYS A 102 -0.10 12.78 38.32
C LYS A 102 0.86 13.33 37.26
N GLY A 103 2.06 12.80 37.21
CA GLY A 103 3.06 13.20 36.20
C GLY A 103 2.60 12.81 34.78
N ALA A 104 2.12 11.60 34.63
CA ALA A 104 1.62 11.08 33.36
C ALA A 104 0.37 11.82 32.87
N GLN A 105 -0.58 12.11 33.78
CA GLN A 105 -1.77 12.92 33.47
C GLN A 105 -1.39 14.31 32.95
N ALA A 106 -0.44 14.98 33.63
CA ALA A 106 0.03 16.29 33.21
C ALA A 106 0.77 16.27 31.87
N ALA A 107 1.44 15.16 31.56
CA ALA A 107 2.25 14.98 30.37
C ALA A 107 1.49 14.30 29.20
N GLY A 108 0.23 13.87 29.40
CA GLY A 108 -0.58 13.23 28.37
C GLY A 108 -0.13 11.81 28.03
N LEU A 109 0.41 11.05 29.00
CA LEU A 109 0.82 9.67 28.82
C LEU A 109 -0.27 8.70 29.25
N GLU A 110 -0.44 7.61 28.51
CA GLU A 110 -1.21 6.43 28.93
C GLU A 110 -0.50 5.75 30.10
N VAL A 111 -1.26 5.27 31.13
CA VAL A 111 -0.70 4.51 32.25
C VAL A 111 -1.56 3.29 32.55
N PHE A 112 -0.93 2.14 32.69
CA PHE A 112 -1.60 0.92 33.14
C PHE A 112 -0.72 0.10 34.09
N ALA A 113 -1.37 -0.64 34.97
CA ALA A 113 -0.71 -1.58 35.85
C ALA A 113 -0.51 -2.93 35.16
N VAL A 114 0.68 -3.51 35.35
CA VAL A 114 1.03 -4.85 34.92
C VAL A 114 1.10 -5.75 36.16
N PRO A 115 0.18 -6.72 36.32
CA PRO A 115 0.18 -7.64 37.46
C PRO A 115 1.46 -8.47 37.51
N ARG A 116 1.92 -8.81 38.73
CA ARG A 116 3.12 -9.64 38.94
C ARG A 116 3.12 -10.98 38.20
N ALA A 117 1.95 -11.54 37.93
CA ALA A 117 1.81 -12.78 37.16
C ALA A 117 2.16 -12.66 35.70
N VAL A 118 2.29 -11.43 35.19
CA VAL A 118 2.54 -11.12 33.75
C VAL A 118 3.94 -10.59 33.59
N SER A 119 4.76 -11.31 32.83
CA SER A 119 6.11 -10.82 32.50
C SER A 119 6.04 -9.71 31.44
N PHE A 120 6.93 -8.74 31.51
CA PHE A 120 7.08 -7.74 30.45
C PHE A 120 7.36 -8.37 29.08
N GLN A 121 8.09 -9.49 29.09
CA GLN A 121 8.36 -10.26 27.87
C GLN A 121 7.06 -10.77 27.22
N SER A 122 6.05 -11.15 27.99
CA SER A 122 4.74 -11.58 27.45
C SER A 122 4.05 -10.44 26.73
N ILE A 123 4.15 -9.21 27.24
CA ILE A 123 3.61 -8.01 26.59
C ILE A 123 4.36 -7.73 25.28
N VAL A 124 5.70 -7.74 25.31
CA VAL A 124 6.55 -7.54 24.13
C VAL A 124 6.22 -8.58 23.05
N HIS A 125 6.09 -9.84 23.43
CA HIS A 125 5.72 -10.93 22.50
C HIS A 125 4.34 -10.72 21.88
N ALA A 126 3.33 -10.33 22.68
CA ALA A 126 1.98 -10.08 22.18
C ALA A 126 1.96 -8.92 21.17
N VAL A 127 2.69 -7.84 21.46
CA VAL A 127 2.82 -6.69 20.57
C VAL A 127 3.48 -7.07 19.25
N HIS A 128 4.63 -7.76 19.30
CA HIS A 128 5.34 -8.20 18.09
C HIS A 128 4.49 -9.17 17.26
N ALA A 129 3.77 -10.09 17.92
CA ALA A 129 2.88 -11.02 17.23
C ALA A 129 1.77 -10.28 16.47
N GLU A 130 1.18 -9.24 17.08
CA GLU A 130 0.16 -8.42 16.44
C GLU A 130 0.72 -7.59 15.28
N GLN A 131 1.88 -6.96 15.44
CA GLN A 131 2.55 -6.23 14.37
C GLN A 131 2.83 -7.14 13.17
N ASN A 132 3.39 -8.32 13.41
CA ASN A 132 3.63 -9.31 12.37
C ASN A 132 2.33 -9.80 11.72
N ARG A 133 1.26 -9.98 12.49
CA ARG A 133 -0.05 -10.38 11.97
C ARG A 133 -0.61 -9.30 11.02
N ARG A 134 -0.52 -8.01 11.39
CA ARG A 134 -0.96 -6.89 10.54
C ARG A 134 -0.15 -6.81 9.26
N LEU A 135 1.18 -6.85 9.35
CA LEU A 135 2.06 -6.86 8.18
C LEU A 135 1.75 -8.03 7.23
N GLN A 136 1.51 -9.23 7.78
CA GLN A 136 1.14 -10.38 6.96
C GLN A 136 -0.25 -10.22 6.32
N GLN A 137 -1.21 -9.61 7.00
CA GLN A 137 -2.53 -9.34 6.43
C GLN A 137 -2.45 -8.36 5.27
N ASP A 138 -1.70 -7.27 5.42
CA ASP A 138 -1.49 -6.28 4.36
C ASP A 138 -0.81 -6.92 3.15
N TYR A 139 0.24 -7.72 3.38
CA TYR A 139 0.92 -8.46 2.31
C TYR A 139 -0.01 -9.43 1.58
N ARG A 140 -0.81 -10.21 2.33
CA ARG A 140 -1.80 -11.13 1.75
C ARG A 140 -2.88 -10.39 0.97
N ALA A 141 -3.33 -9.23 1.44
CA ALA A 141 -4.31 -8.40 0.72
C ALA A 141 -3.74 -7.93 -0.62
N LEU A 142 -2.50 -7.45 -0.63
CA LEU A 142 -1.79 -7.02 -1.83
C LEU A 142 -1.62 -8.18 -2.83
N THR A 143 -1.15 -9.34 -2.36
CA THR A 143 -0.98 -10.53 -3.20
C THR A 143 -2.30 -10.98 -3.82
N ARG A 144 -3.38 -11.03 -3.04
CA ARG A 144 -4.72 -11.38 -3.56
C ARG A 144 -5.21 -10.39 -4.62
N GLN A 145 -4.91 -9.10 -4.44
CA GLN A 145 -5.25 -8.08 -5.42
C GLN A 145 -4.49 -8.30 -6.73
N GLN A 146 -3.18 -8.54 -6.66
CA GLN A 146 -2.35 -8.86 -7.83
C GLN A 146 -2.84 -10.13 -8.53
N ASP A 147 -3.17 -11.19 -7.80
CA ASP A 147 -3.70 -12.44 -8.36
C ASP A 147 -5.04 -12.22 -9.10
N ARG A 148 -5.93 -11.37 -8.55
CA ARG A 148 -7.19 -11.03 -9.25
C ARG A 148 -6.92 -10.30 -10.56
N LEU A 149 -6.02 -9.32 -10.56
CA LEU A 149 -5.63 -8.58 -11.75
C LEU A 149 -4.97 -9.50 -12.80
N ASN A 150 -4.07 -10.39 -12.37
CA ASN A 150 -3.42 -11.36 -13.25
C ASN A 150 -4.45 -12.28 -13.93
N ARG A 151 -5.37 -12.87 -13.16
CA ARG A 151 -6.44 -13.72 -13.70
C ARG A 151 -7.33 -12.94 -14.67
N ALA A 152 -7.76 -11.74 -14.31
CA ALA A 152 -8.57 -10.90 -15.16
C ALA A 152 -7.87 -10.59 -16.50
N ALA A 153 -6.55 -10.32 -16.48
CA ALA A 153 -5.77 -10.10 -17.68
C ALA A 153 -5.66 -11.34 -18.58
N ILE A 154 -5.53 -12.53 -17.97
CA ILE A 154 -5.38 -13.80 -18.69
C ILE A 154 -6.72 -14.25 -19.29
N ASP A 155 -7.78 -14.27 -18.49
CA ASP A 155 -9.07 -14.89 -18.83
C ASP A 155 -9.97 -13.94 -19.64
N GLY A 156 -9.99 -12.65 -19.31
CA GLY A 156 -10.92 -11.68 -19.90
C GLY A 156 -10.25 -10.52 -20.64
N GLY A 157 -8.92 -10.53 -20.72
CA GLY A 157 -8.18 -9.50 -21.44
C GLY A 157 -8.32 -8.10 -20.82
N ILE A 158 -8.20 -7.08 -21.68
CA ILE A 158 -8.15 -5.69 -21.21
C ILE A 158 -9.44 -5.22 -20.51
N ALA A 159 -10.59 -5.65 -20.99
CA ALA A 159 -11.87 -5.22 -20.45
C ALA A 159 -12.03 -5.71 -19.00
N GLN A 160 -11.87 -7.01 -18.76
CA GLN A 160 -12.01 -7.57 -17.42
C GLN A 160 -10.92 -7.08 -16.46
N LEU A 161 -9.69 -6.88 -16.95
CA LEU A 161 -8.61 -6.30 -16.17
C LEU A 161 -8.99 -4.91 -15.64
N LEU A 162 -9.52 -4.05 -16.51
CA LEU A 162 -9.92 -2.69 -16.13
C LEU A 162 -11.20 -2.66 -15.28
N ASP A 163 -12.13 -3.60 -15.47
CA ASP A 163 -13.29 -3.79 -14.59
C ASP A 163 -12.87 -4.12 -13.15
N VAL A 164 -11.91 -5.03 -12.99
CA VAL A 164 -11.39 -5.40 -11.66
C VAL A 164 -10.68 -4.21 -11.02
N LEU A 165 -9.86 -3.49 -11.79
CA LEU A 165 -9.18 -2.30 -11.29
C LEU A 165 -10.17 -1.21 -10.84
N ALA A 166 -11.19 -0.92 -11.66
CA ALA A 166 -12.23 0.07 -11.37
C ALA A 166 -12.96 -0.25 -10.06
N LYS A 167 -13.35 -1.51 -9.87
CA LYS A 167 -14.02 -2.00 -8.65
C LYS A 167 -13.12 -1.93 -7.42
N ASP A 168 -11.88 -2.39 -7.53
CA ASP A 168 -10.93 -2.40 -6.41
C ASP A 168 -10.60 -0.99 -5.93
N LEU A 169 -10.47 -0.03 -6.85
CA LEU A 169 -10.13 1.35 -6.55
C LEU A 169 -11.35 2.26 -6.30
N ARG A 170 -12.57 1.76 -6.56
CA ARG A 170 -13.79 2.60 -6.60
C ARG A 170 -13.56 3.85 -7.45
N ALA A 171 -12.99 3.65 -8.63
CA ALA A 171 -12.64 4.71 -9.56
C ALA A 171 -13.27 4.44 -10.91
N ASP A 172 -13.64 5.50 -11.62
CA ASP A 172 -14.03 5.40 -13.00
C ASP A 172 -12.79 5.24 -13.88
N VAL A 173 -12.84 4.30 -14.80
CA VAL A 173 -11.72 3.94 -15.65
C VAL A 173 -12.13 3.98 -17.11
N ALA A 174 -11.29 4.53 -17.95
CA ALA A 174 -11.49 4.48 -19.39
C ALA A 174 -10.15 4.40 -20.14
N LEU A 175 -10.14 3.70 -21.27
CA LEU A 175 -8.99 3.48 -22.13
C LEU A 175 -9.35 3.91 -23.58
N ALA A 176 -8.52 4.74 -24.19
CA ALA A 176 -8.63 5.13 -25.59
C ALA A 176 -7.31 4.87 -26.33
N ASP A 177 -7.39 4.69 -27.65
CA ASP A 177 -6.21 4.67 -28.53
C ASP A 177 -5.75 6.11 -28.89
N ASN A 178 -4.61 6.21 -29.59
CA ASN A 178 -4.05 7.48 -30.03
C ASN A 178 -4.92 8.23 -31.08
N ASP A 179 -5.90 7.55 -31.67
CA ASP A 179 -6.87 8.15 -32.60
C ASP A 179 -8.13 8.66 -31.86
N GLY A 180 -8.15 8.54 -30.52
CA GLY A 180 -9.29 8.93 -29.68
C GLY A 180 -10.42 7.91 -29.65
N ARG A 181 -10.23 6.73 -30.24
CA ARG A 181 -11.24 5.67 -30.20
C ARG A 181 -11.24 5.02 -28.84
N VAL A 182 -12.39 4.98 -28.20
CA VAL A 182 -12.56 4.31 -26.89
C VAL A 182 -12.44 2.80 -27.05
N VAL A 183 -11.45 2.22 -26.36
CA VAL A 183 -11.18 0.77 -26.31
C VAL A 183 -11.93 0.12 -25.15
N TYR A 184 -11.99 0.82 -24.01
CA TYR A 184 -12.72 0.41 -22.82
C TYR A 184 -13.27 1.64 -22.10
N GLN A 185 -14.43 1.49 -21.50
CA GLN A 185 -15.08 2.53 -20.75
C GLN A 185 -15.95 1.92 -19.65
N GLY A 186 -15.66 2.31 -18.39
CA GLY A 186 -16.53 2.06 -17.25
C GLY A 186 -17.79 2.93 -17.27
N GLU A 187 -18.72 2.66 -16.36
CA GLU A 187 -19.92 3.44 -16.16
C GLU A 187 -19.59 4.65 -15.27
N GLY A 188 -19.36 5.84 -15.80
CA GLY A 188 -19.16 7.01 -14.95
C GLY A 188 -18.49 8.23 -15.59
N LEU A 189 -17.87 9.08 -14.75
CA LEU A 189 -17.26 10.38 -15.10
C LEU A 189 -16.10 10.28 -16.09
N ALA A 190 -15.36 9.18 -16.08
CA ALA A 190 -14.22 8.97 -16.99
C ALA A 190 -14.62 9.07 -18.46
N LYS A 191 -15.88 8.75 -18.80
CA LYS A 191 -16.45 8.90 -20.13
C LYS A 191 -16.36 10.32 -20.67
N ARG A 192 -16.66 11.30 -19.83
CA ARG A 192 -16.65 12.72 -20.21
C ARG A 192 -15.23 13.27 -20.36
N LEU A 193 -14.28 12.76 -19.59
CA LEU A 193 -12.93 13.30 -19.47
C LEU A 193 -11.94 12.74 -20.51
N ILE A 194 -12.16 11.55 -21.06
CA ILE A 194 -11.27 10.97 -22.08
C ILE A 194 -11.38 11.69 -23.40
N ILE A 195 -12.59 12.07 -23.79
CA ILE A 195 -12.85 12.62 -25.12
C ILE A 195 -12.29 14.05 -25.27
N THR A 196 -12.15 14.78 -24.18
CA THR A 196 -11.85 16.21 -24.22
C THR A 196 -10.36 16.55 -24.31
N ASP A 197 -9.43 15.61 -24.03
CA ASP A 197 -8.05 16.02 -23.73
C ASP A 197 -6.93 15.05 -24.13
N LEU A 198 -7.03 14.42 -25.29
CA LEU A 198 -5.88 13.73 -25.92
C LEU A 198 -4.74 14.70 -26.27
N SER A 199 -5.05 16.01 -26.38
CA SER A 199 -4.05 17.06 -26.62
C SER A 199 -3.21 17.44 -25.40
N GLN A 200 -3.58 17.01 -24.18
CA GLN A 200 -2.85 17.26 -22.92
C GLN A 200 -2.17 16.01 -22.37
N LEU A 201 -1.62 15.20 -23.26
CA LEU A 201 -0.80 14.06 -22.83
C LEU A 201 0.40 14.56 -22.02
N PRO A 202 0.79 13.84 -20.92
CA PRO A 202 1.99 14.19 -20.19
C PRO A 202 3.18 14.17 -21.16
N ALA A 203 3.87 15.29 -21.28
CA ALA A 203 5.08 15.43 -22.08
C ALA A 203 6.25 14.64 -21.44
N GLY A 204 6.14 13.32 -21.43
CA GLY A 204 7.14 12.40 -20.92
C GLY A 204 7.72 11.56 -22.03
N LYS A 205 9.03 11.59 -22.17
CA LYS A 205 9.78 10.75 -23.10
C LYS A 205 9.88 9.32 -22.52
N GLY A 206 8.88 8.48 -22.70
CA GLY A 206 8.99 7.08 -22.30
C GLY A 206 7.67 6.34 -22.13
N PRO A 207 7.71 5.01 -22.08
CA PRO A 207 6.55 4.13 -22.09
C PRO A 207 5.65 4.18 -20.83
N SER A 208 6.00 4.96 -19.85
CA SER A 208 5.29 5.02 -18.56
C SER A 208 5.09 6.45 -18.08
N ALA A 209 4.76 7.38 -18.99
CA ALA A 209 4.40 8.72 -18.55
C ALA A 209 3.08 8.65 -17.79
N SER A 210 3.13 8.93 -16.49
CA SER A 210 1.94 9.05 -15.64
C SER A 210 1.87 10.43 -15.03
N SER A 211 0.66 11.00 -14.96
CA SER A 211 0.41 12.23 -14.26
C SER A 211 -0.85 12.12 -13.41
N ALA A 212 -0.80 12.71 -12.22
CA ALA A 212 -1.95 12.84 -11.34
C ALA A 212 -2.23 14.33 -11.13
N ARG A 213 -3.49 14.73 -11.23
CA ARG A 213 -3.92 16.12 -11.00
C ARG A 213 -5.30 16.15 -10.36
N TRP A 214 -5.58 17.23 -9.63
CA TRP A 214 -6.93 17.56 -9.18
C TRP A 214 -7.60 18.44 -10.21
N ARG A 215 -8.83 18.08 -10.57
CA ARG A 215 -9.67 18.85 -11.51
C ARG A 215 -10.98 19.19 -10.83
N ALA A 216 -11.44 20.44 -10.99
CA ALA A 216 -12.80 20.82 -10.66
C ALA A 216 -13.72 20.43 -11.83
N LEU A 217 -14.87 19.85 -11.52
CA LEU A 217 -15.95 19.57 -12.46
C LEU A 217 -16.86 20.79 -12.59
N ASP A 218 -17.74 20.78 -13.60
CA ASP A 218 -18.67 21.88 -13.89
C ASP A 218 -19.67 22.15 -12.76
N ASP A 219 -19.94 21.15 -11.90
CA ASP A 219 -20.76 21.20 -10.71
C ASP A 219 -20.00 21.67 -9.45
N GLY A 220 -18.70 21.93 -9.57
CA GLY A 220 -17.83 22.41 -8.49
C GLY A 220 -17.15 21.29 -7.69
N ASP A 221 -17.45 20.02 -7.94
CA ASP A 221 -16.81 18.91 -7.28
C ASP A 221 -15.35 18.75 -7.72
N LEU A 222 -14.47 18.40 -6.77
CA LEU A 222 -13.05 18.13 -7.01
C LEU A 222 -12.83 16.64 -7.20
N VAL A 223 -12.24 16.27 -8.33
CA VAL A 223 -11.86 14.89 -8.62
C VAL A 223 -10.36 14.76 -8.82
N CYS A 224 -9.80 13.63 -8.38
CA CYS A 224 -8.43 13.23 -8.69
C CYS A 224 -8.43 12.48 -10.02
N GLU A 225 -7.79 13.07 -11.02
CA GLU A 225 -7.59 12.48 -12.34
C GLU A 225 -6.16 11.94 -12.45
N MET A 226 -6.03 10.68 -12.82
CA MET A 226 -4.74 10.07 -13.14
C MET A 226 -4.74 9.60 -14.59
N THR A 227 -3.69 9.95 -15.30
CA THR A 227 -3.51 9.62 -16.73
C THR A 227 -2.24 8.82 -16.91
N HIS A 228 -2.32 7.70 -17.62
CA HIS A 228 -1.18 6.86 -17.98
C HIS A 228 -1.15 6.62 -19.48
N VAL A 229 0.05 6.62 -20.06
CA VAL A 229 0.28 6.24 -21.45
C VAL A 229 0.82 4.82 -21.51
N LEU A 230 0.17 3.96 -22.28
CA LEU A 230 0.48 2.55 -22.46
C LEU A 230 0.99 2.30 -23.88
N GLY A 231 2.00 1.43 -24.05
CA GLY A 231 2.43 0.94 -25.34
C GLY A 231 3.23 1.94 -26.16
N SER A 232 4.46 2.26 -25.76
CA SER A 232 5.30 3.30 -26.38
C SER A 232 6.19 2.85 -27.54
N GLN A 233 6.07 1.65 -28.02
CA GLN A 233 6.84 1.20 -29.19
C GLN A 233 6.13 1.55 -30.50
N GLY A 234 6.50 2.67 -31.10
CA GLY A 234 6.01 3.12 -32.39
C GLY A 234 4.87 4.15 -32.30
N GLU A 235 4.19 4.38 -33.44
CA GLU A 235 3.15 5.41 -33.60
C GLU A 235 1.82 5.15 -32.87
N ARG A 236 1.67 3.97 -32.24
CA ARG A 236 0.41 3.57 -31.58
C ARG A 236 0.60 3.39 -30.10
N TYR A 237 -0.09 4.21 -29.32
CA TYR A 237 -0.17 4.13 -27.86
C TYR A 237 -1.63 4.14 -27.41
N HIS A 238 -1.86 3.88 -26.14
CA HIS A 238 -3.17 3.99 -25.50
C HIS A 238 -3.07 4.93 -24.32
N VAL A 239 -4.15 5.61 -24.01
CA VAL A 239 -4.27 6.49 -22.85
C VAL A 239 -5.28 5.90 -21.90
N LEU A 240 -4.82 5.57 -20.69
CA LEU A 240 -5.69 5.15 -19.61
C LEU A 240 -5.92 6.31 -18.67
N LYS A 241 -7.19 6.56 -18.35
CA LYS A 241 -7.60 7.55 -17.35
C LYS A 241 -8.34 6.87 -16.21
N LEU A 242 -8.01 7.29 -14.98
CA LEU A 242 -8.71 6.92 -13.76
C LEU A 242 -9.19 8.21 -13.09
N VAL A 243 -10.43 8.21 -12.62
CA VAL A 243 -11.04 9.39 -11.99
C VAL A 243 -11.81 8.97 -10.74
N ARG A 244 -11.62 9.68 -9.65
CA ARG A 244 -12.43 9.55 -8.43
C ARG A 244 -12.35 10.81 -7.56
N GLU A 245 -13.25 10.93 -6.58
CA GLU A 245 -13.33 12.08 -5.67
C GLU A 245 -12.16 12.17 -4.68
N GLN A 246 -11.53 11.04 -4.35
CA GLN A 246 -10.43 10.97 -3.39
C GLN A 246 -9.08 10.71 -4.06
N GLY A 247 -7.99 11.14 -3.43
CA GLY A 247 -6.63 10.80 -3.87
C GLY A 247 -6.32 9.30 -3.75
N PHE A 248 -5.28 8.83 -4.45
CA PHE A 248 -4.84 7.43 -4.41
C PHE A 248 -3.79 7.21 -3.31
N SER A 249 -3.96 6.19 -2.50
CA SER A 249 -3.00 5.74 -1.50
C SER A 249 -1.78 5.06 -2.15
N ARG A 250 -0.70 4.85 -1.38
CA ARG A 250 0.50 4.17 -1.90
C ARG A 250 0.23 2.74 -2.38
N SER A 251 -0.60 1.99 -1.66
CA SER A 251 -0.98 0.62 -2.04
C SER A 251 -1.79 0.60 -3.33
N GLU A 252 -2.71 1.54 -3.50
CA GLU A 252 -3.49 1.68 -4.73
C GLU A 252 -2.63 2.10 -5.92
N LEU A 253 -1.65 2.99 -5.72
CA LEU A 253 -0.68 3.34 -6.76
C LEU A 253 0.14 2.12 -7.20
N SER A 254 0.51 1.24 -6.27
CA SER A 254 1.18 -0.02 -6.59
C SER A 254 0.29 -0.95 -7.44
N ALA A 255 -0.99 -1.07 -7.09
CA ALA A 255 -1.96 -1.84 -7.88
C ALA A 255 -2.17 -1.27 -9.28
N ILE A 256 -2.25 0.06 -9.41
CA ILE A 256 -2.33 0.75 -10.70
C ILE A 256 -1.09 0.42 -11.54
N THR A 257 0.11 0.55 -10.97
CA THR A 257 1.37 0.26 -11.68
C THR A 257 1.42 -1.18 -12.16
N HIS A 258 1.00 -2.14 -11.32
CA HIS A 258 0.92 -3.55 -11.70
C HIS A 258 -0.08 -3.78 -12.84
N CYS A 259 -1.28 -3.18 -12.74
CA CYS A 259 -2.29 -3.26 -13.80
C CYS A 259 -1.80 -2.66 -15.12
N MET A 260 -1.02 -1.56 -15.09
CA MET A 260 -0.43 -0.96 -16.30
C MET A 260 0.51 -1.94 -17.00
N GLY A 261 1.38 -2.62 -16.27
CA GLY A 261 2.26 -3.65 -16.85
C GLY A 261 1.48 -4.78 -17.52
N LEU A 262 0.40 -5.25 -16.87
CA LEU A 262 -0.49 -6.26 -17.45
C LEU A 262 -1.24 -5.75 -18.68
N ALA A 263 -1.74 -4.51 -18.64
CA ALA A 263 -2.44 -3.90 -19.76
C ALA A 263 -1.54 -3.77 -21.00
N ASP A 264 -0.27 -3.38 -20.82
CA ASP A 264 0.71 -3.33 -21.90
C ASP A 264 0.90 -4.71 -22.55
N ILE A 265 1.05 -5.76 -21.75
CA ILE A 265 1.19 -7.15 -22.25
C ILE A 265 -0.07 -7.57 -23.02
N VAL A 266 -1.25 -7.32 -22.46
CA VAL A 266 -2.54 -7.72 -23.07
C VAL A 266 -2.78 -6.97 -24.38
N LEU A 267 -2.46 -5.68 -24.45
CA LEU A 267 -2.63 -4.86 -25.65
C LEU A 267 -1.62 -5.22 -26.75
N GLN A 268 -0.45 -5.77 -26.41
CA GLN A 268 0.56 -6.21 -27.36
C GLN A 268 0.26 -7.61 -27.95
N ARG A 269 -0.42 -8.50 -27.22
CA ARG A 269 -0.76 -9.87 -27.68
C ARG A 269 -1.39 -9.94 -29.08
N PRO A 270 -2.40 -9.15 -29.44
CA PRO A 270 -2.98 -9.23 -30.80
C PRO A 270 -2.03 -8.77 -31.90
N ARG A 271 -1.01 -7.98 -31.57
CA ARG A 271 -0.02 -7.48 -32.53
C ARG A 271 1.01 -8.55 -32.89
N THR A 272 1.55 -9.24 -31.88
CA THR A 272 2.49 -10.34 -32.08
C THR A 272 1.86 -11.48 -32.90
N LEU A 273 0.62 -11.86 -32.57
CA LEU A 273 -0.12 -12.88 -33.33
C LEU A 273 -0.42 -12.43 -34.77
N ARG A 274 -0.83 -11.18 -34.99
CA ARG A 274 -1.05 -10.63 -36.35
C ARG A 274 0.23 -10.55 -37.14
N LYS A 275 1.33 -10.12 -36.52
CA LYS A 275 2.64 -10.06 -37.19
C LYS A 275 3.10 -11.45 -37.59
N ALA A 276 3.07 -12.43 -36.68
CA ALA A 276 3.40 -13.82 -36.96
C ALA A 276 2.52 -14.42 -38.09
N ARG A 277 1.19 -14.13 -38.05
CA ARG A 277 0.28 -14.58 -39.12
C ARG A 277 0.56 -13.91 -40.47
N SER A 278 0.89 -12.62 -40.47
CA SER A 278 1.27 -11.89 -41.68
C SER A 278 2.56 -12.45 -42.29
N GLU A 279 3.54 -12.74 -41.45
CA GLU A 279 4.81 -13.34 -41.85
C GLU A 279 4.60 -14.76 -42.42
N LEU A 280 3.79 -15.58 -41.78
CA LEU A 280 3.38 -16.91 -42.27
C LEU A 280 2.64 -16.83 -43.60
N ASN A 281 1.71 -15.89 -43.75
CA ASN A 281 0.99 -15.72 -45.02
C ASN A 281 1.91 -15.23 -46.15
N SER A 282 2.87 -14.32 -45.86
CA SER A 282 3.86 -13.85 -46.83
C SER A 282 4.77 -14.96 -47.29
N LEU A 283 5.17 -15.87 -46.38
CA LEU A 283 5.93 -17.06 -46.68
C LEU A 283 5.17 -18.07 -47.56
N ALA A 284 3.92 -18.35 -47.17
CA ALA A 284 3.07 -19.22 -47.95
C ALA A 284 2.89 -18.70 -49.39
N LEU A 285 2.72 -17.38 -49.52
CA LEU A 285 2.61 -16.74 -50.83
C LEU A 285 3.92 -16.84 -51.63
N ALA A 286 5.08 -16.59 -51.00
CA ALA A 286 6.40 -16.73 -51.64
C ALA A 286 6.69 -18.17 -52.11
N LEU A 287 6.29 -19.17 -51.33
CA LEU A 287 6.36 -20.57 -51.70
C LEU A 287 5.44 -20.91 -52.87
N LEU A 288 4.21 -20.40 -52.89
CA LEU A 288 3.23 -20.64 -53.97
C LEU A 288 3.67 -19.97 -55.28
N LEU A 289 4.36 -18.84 -55.19
CA LEU A 289 4.87 -18.09 -56.37
C LEU A 289 6.25 -18.57 -56.87
N GLY A 290 6.83 -19.60 -56.24
CA GLY A 290 8.13 -20.17 -56.67
C GLY A 290 9.33 -19.21 -56.61
N ILE A 291 9.28 -18.21 -55.71
CA ILE A 291 10.37 -17.25 -55.57
C ILE A 291 11.57 -17.94 -54.93
N GLU A 292 12.66 -18.09 -55.74
CA GLU A 292 13.93 -18.66 -55.29
C GLU A 292 14.54 -17.78 -54.20
N GLY A 293 14.74 -18.34 -53.02
CA GLY A 293 15.26 -17.68 -51.81
C GLY A 293 14.46 -18.07 -50.54
N GLY A 294 13.29 -18.67 -50.70
CA GLY A 294 12.37 -19.01 -49.60
C GLY A 294 12.89 -20.06 -48.61
N GLN A 295 13.82 -20.95 -49.03
CA GLN A 295 14.31 -22.03 -48.15
C GLN A 295 15.20 -21.55 -46.98
N ARG A 296 16.09 -20.56 -47.18
CA ARG A 296 16.91 -20.00 -46.10
C ARG A 296 16.08 -19.15 -45.12
N THR A 297 15.10 -18.42 -45.64
CA THR A 297 14.16 -17.62 -44.85
C THR A 297 13.19 -18.52 -44.07
N LEU A 298 12.82 -19.69 -44.65
CA LEU A 298 11.91 -20.65 -43.99
C LEU A 298 12.56 -21.25 -42.74
N SER A 299 13.83 -21.64 -42.80
CA SER A 299 14.57 -22.22 -41.66
C SER A 299 14.73 -21.21 -40.52
N GLN A 300 15.00 -19.95 -40.84
CA GLN A 300 15.11 -18.88 -39.86
C GLN A 300 13.76 -18.51 -39.19
N LEU A 301 12.68 -18.57 -39.97
CA LEU A 301 11.34 -18.25 -39.46
C LEU A 301 10.67 -19.41 -38.71
N ILE A 302 10.96 -20.64 -39.07
CA ILE A 302 10.58 -21.81 -38.24
C ILE A 302 11.32 -21.77 -36.91
N SER A 303 12.62 -21.44 -36.89
CA SER A 303 13.36 -21.24 -35.64
C SER A 303 12.73 -20.15 -34.77
N ASN A 304 12.45 -18.96 -35.33
CA ASN A 304 11.83 -17.86 -34.63
C ASN A 304 10.40 -18.15 -34.15
N ALA A 305 9.61 -18.94 -34.91
CA ALA A 305 8.27 -19.37 -34.52
C ALA A 305 8.32 -20.43 -33.41
N THR A 306 9.31 -21.32 -33.44
CA THR A 306 9.54 -22.33 -32.40
C THR A 306 9.98 -21.67 -31.10
N ASP A 307 10.84 -20.66 -31.14
CA ASP A 307 11.27 -19.86 -29.99
C ASP A 307 10.11 -19.05 -29.41
N ALA A 308 9.27 -18.47 -30.26
CA ALA A 308 8.06 -17.76 -29.81
C ALA A 308 7.01 -18.67 -29.18
N LEU A 309 6.88 -19.92 -29.64
CA LEU A 309 5.99 -20.91 -29.07
C LEU A 309 6.52 -21.54 -27.78
N SER A 310 7.84 -21.64 -27.61
CA SER A 310 8.47 -22.13 -26.38
C SER A 310 8.37 -21.13 -25.21
N LEU A 311 8.12 -19.85 -25.50
CA LEU A 311 7.86 -18.80 -24.50
C LEU A 311 6.39 -18.76 -24.04
N ILE A 312 5.52 -19.62 -24.58
CA ILE A 312 4.07 -19.69 -24.25
C ILE A 312 3.74 -20.92 -23.37
N HIS A 313 4.72 -21.78 -23.14
CA HIS A 313 4.68 -22.86 -22.16
C HIS A 313 5.56 -22.54 -20.96
#